data_3ca7d9a4fc43052dbad401ddae75f4e6
#
_entry.id   3ca7d9a4fc43052dbad401ddae75f4e6
#
_cell.length_a   1.000
_cell.length_b   1.000
_cell.length_c   1.000
_cell.angle_alpha   90.00
_cell.angle_beta   90.00
_cell.angle_gamma   90.00
#
_symmetry.space_group_name_H-M   'P 1'
#
loop_
_entity.id
_entity.type
_entity.pdbx_description
1 polymer ?
#
loop_
_entity_poly.entity_id
_entity_poly.type
_entity_poly.pdbx_seq_one_letter_code
_entity_poly.pdbx_strand_id
1 'polypeptide(L)'
;MCIRDSPFTAVDKVLEEIPDDVVIRFCDFHAEATSDKQLMGRHLDGRVTAVCGTHTHVPTADEQVLPGGTAYITDVGMTGPHESILGRKIQNVLSATTSFRPIPFDVAKNDVQISGVVIEVEPKTGKASKITRIKINERQAEMLELEED
;
A
#
# COMPACT_ATOMS: atom_id res chain seq x y z
N MET A 1 7.00 21.37 -14.59
CA MET A 1 6.03 20.28 -14.60
C MET A 1 4.64 20.90 -14.41
N CYS A 2 3.77 20.85 -15.40
CA CYS A 2 2.42 21.39 -15.23
C CYS A 2 1.58 20.35 -14.49
N ILE A 3 1.37 20.56 -13.20
CA ILE A 3 0.38 19.80 -12.42
C ILE A 3 -0.98 20.30 -12.93
N ARG A 4 -1.71 19.46 -13.66
CA ARG A 4 -3.01 19.83 -14.21
C ARG A 4 -4.12 19.80 -13.18
N ASP A 5 -3.98 18.92 -12.14
CA ASP A 5 -4.97 18.79 -11.06
C ASP A 5 -4.30 18.40 -9.75
N SER A 6 -4.92 18.85 -8.63
CA SER A 6 -4.57 18.38 -7.30
C SER A 6 -5.17 16.98 -7.09
N PRO A 7 -4.44 15.99 -6.53
CA PRO A 7 -5.01 14.68 -6.21
C PRO A 7 -6.20 14.78 -5.25
N PHE A 8 -6.22 15.78 -4.39
CA PHE A 8 -7.32 16.02 -3.45
C PHE A 8 -8.61 16.45 -4.16
N THR A 9 -8.52 17.38 -5.10
CA THR A 9 -9.69 17.78 -5.91
C THR A 9 -10.10 16.70 -6.91
N ALA A 10 -9.16 15.88 -7.37
CA ALA A 10 -9.48 14.77 -8.26
C ALA A 10 -10.28 13.68 -7.53
N VAL A 11 -9.86 13.29 -6.31
CA VAL A 11 -10.59 12.29 -5.54
C VAL A 11 -11.96 12.78 -5.09
N ASP A 12 -12.13 14.07 -4.80
CA ASP A 12 -13.43 14.66 -4.48
C ASP A 12 -14.43 14.49 -5.62
N LYS A 13 -13.99 14.80 -6.86
CA LYS A 13 -14.83 14.60 -8.05
C LYS A 13 -15.19 13.13 -8.27
N VAL A 14 -14.22 12.22 -8.09
CA VAL A 14 -14.49 10.77 -8.21
C VAL A 14 -15.51 10.31 -7.17
N LEU A 15 -15.43 10.80 -5.94
CA LEU A 15 -16.38 10.44 -4.90
C LEU A 15 -17.80 10.95 -5.17
N GLU A 16 -17.95 12.09 -5.84
CA GLU A 16 -19.25 12.62 -6.28
C GLU A 16 -19.90 11.75 -7.39
N GLU A 17 -19.11 11.01 -8.16
CA GLU A 17 -19.58 10.13 -9.23
C GLU A 17 -19.93 8.70 -8.74
N ILE A 18 -19.50 8.32 -7.53
CA ILE A 18 -19.77 6.99 -6.97
C ILE A 18 -21.24 6.93 -6.51
N PRO A 19 -22.03 5.93 -6.93
CA PRO A 19 -23.41 5.76 -6.48
C PRO A 19 -23.52 5.64 -4.96
N ASP A 20 -24.62 6.16 -4.38
CA ASP A 20 -24.85 6.20 -2.93
C ASP A 20 -24.96 4.82 -2.28
N ASP A 21 -25.35 3.79 -3.03
CA ASP A 21 -25.44 2.40 -2.58
C ASP A 21 -24.06 1.70 -2.48
N VAL A 22 -23.00 2.29 -3.03
CA VAL A 22 -21.62 1.82 -2.87
C VAL A 22 -21.05 2.32 -1.55
N VAL A 23 -21.20 1.53 -0.49
CA VAL A 23 -20.76 1.91 0.86
C VAL A 23 -19.29 1.57 1.16
N ILE A 24 -18.74 0.53 0.51
CA ILE A 24 -17.32 0.14 0.68
C ILE A 24 -16.49 0.78 -0.44
N ARG A 25 -15.61 1.71 -0.07
CA ARG A 25 -14.78 2.48 -0.99
C ARG A 25 -13.32 2.36 -0.56
N PHE A 26 -12.45 2.02 -1.50
CA PHE A 26 -11.02 1.83 -1.24
C PHE A 26 -10.19 2.81 -2.08
N CYS A 27 -9.22 3.47 -1.45
CA CYS A 27 -8.27 4.35 -2.12
C CYS A 27 -6.86 3.77 -2.01
N ASP A 28 -6.28 3.35 -3.14
CA ASP A 28 -4.84 3.12 -3.27
C ASP A 28 -4.19 4.44 -3.68
N PHE A 29 -3.34 4.96 -2.82
CA PHE A 29 -2.69 6.26 -3.03
C PHE A 29 -1.19 6.11 -3.21
N HIS A 30 -0.74 6.12 -4.46
CA HIS A 30 0.67 6.07 -4.81
C HIS A 30 1.30 7.47 -4.76
N ALA A 31 2.11 7.73 -3.75
CA ALA A 31 2.82 8.99 -3.58
C ALA A 31 4.17 8.78 -2.88
N GLU A 32 5.16 9.60 -3.24
CA GLU A 32 6.49 9.55 -2.64
C GLU A 32 6.51 10.14 -1.23
N ALA A 33 5.90 11.33 -1.03
CA ALA A 33 5.95 12.03 0.23
C ALA A 33 5.01 11.43 1.28
N THR A 34 5.55 11.10 2.45
CA THR A 34 4.76 10.65 3.61
C THR A 34 3.67 11.64 3.99
N SER A 35 3.98 12.95 3.95
CA SER A 35 3.01 14.02 4.26
C SER A 35 1.80 13.99 3.34
N ASP A 36 1.99 13.74 2.04
CA ASP A 36 0.89 13.69 1.08
C ASP A 36 -0.03 12.51 1.34
N LYS A 37 0.56 11.35 1.72
CA LYS A 37 -0.20 10.15 2.10
C LYS A 37 -1.02 10.40 3.37
N GLN A 38 -0.42 11.00 4.40
CA GLN A 38 -1.12 11.34 5.63
C GLN A 38 -2.23 12.37 5.40
N LEU A 39 -1.98 13.38 4.58
CA LEU A 39 -2.99 14.38 4.21
C LEU A 39 -4.16 13.73 3.46
N MET A 40 -3.89 12.82 2.52
CA MET A 40 -4.94 12.09 1.80
C MET A 40 -5.77 11.23 2.75
N GLY A 41 -5.15 10.51 3.69
CA GLY A 41 -5.85 9.76 4.72
C GLY A 41 -6.78 10.65 5.56
N ARG A 42 -6.31 11.82 5.99
CA ARG A 42 -7.12 12.78 6.76
C ARG A 42 -8.23 13.43 5.92
N HIS A 43 -7.94 13.73 4.66
CA HIS A 43 -8.92 14.31 3.72
C HIS A 43 -10.10 13.36 3.44
N LEU A 44 -9.82 12.06 3.41
CA LEU A 44 -10.79 11.01 3.12
C LEU A 44 -11.40 10.36 4.36
N ASP A 45 -10.99 10.78 5.57
CA ASP A 45 -11.47 10.18 6.81
C ASP A 45 -13.00 10.30 6.96
N GLY A 46 -13.66 9.15 7.10
CA GLY A 46 -15.12 9.01 7.17
C GLY A 46 -15.83 9.06 5.81
N ARG A 47 -15.10 9.24 4.69
CA ARG A 47 -15.66 9.31 3.33
C ARG A 47 -15.39 8.04 2.52
N VAL A 48 -14.35 7.29 2.91
CA VAL A 48 -13.97 6.00 2.33
C VAL A 48 -13.70 4.99 3.42
N THR A 49 -13.74 3.70 3.07
CA THR A 49 -13.45 2.59 3.98
C THR A 49 -11.97 2.54 4.35
N ALA A 50 -11.10 2.74 3.36
CA ALA A 50 -9.67 2.66 3.57
C ALA A 50 -8.88 3.54 2.62
N VAL A 51 -7.73 4.04 3.10
CA VAL A 51 -6.66 4.67 2.32
C VAL A 51 -5.36 3.93 2.60
N CYS A 52 -4.82 3.26 1.59
CA CYS A 52 -3.56 2.54 1.67
C CYS A 52 -2.53 3.22 0.77
N GLY A 53 -1.43 3.67 1.37
CA GLY A 53 -0.32 4.24 0.63
C GLY A 53 0.57 3.17 0.02
N THR A 54 1.21 3.52 -1.10
CA THR A 54 2.19 2.70 -1.83
C THR A 54 3.34 3.59 -2.29
N HIS A 55 4.45 3.03 -2.68
CA HIS A 55 5.65 3.62 -3.30
C HIS A 55 6.97 3.16 -2.68
N THR A 56 7.09 3.12 -1.35
CA THR A 56 8.39 2.91 -0.68
C THR A 56 8.90 1.49 -0.78
N HIS A 57 8.03 0.52 -1.12
CA HIS A 57 8.29 -0.91 -1.13
C HIS A 57 8.57 -1.50 0.27
N VAL A 58 8.45 -0.71 1.32
CA VAL A 58 8.64 -1.12 2.71
C VAL A 58 7.38 -0.81 3.50
N PRO A 59 6.76 -1.78 4.19
CA PRO A 59 5.56 -1.53 4.96
C PRO A 59 5.88 -0.62 6.15
N THR A 60 5.04 0.39 6.36
CA THR A 60 5.10 1.26 7.54
C THR A 60 4.36 0.62 8.71
N ALA A 61 4.63 1.12 9.93
CA ALA A 61 4.07 0.57 11.19
C ALA A 61 3.04 1.53 11.79
N ASP A 62 2.28 2.21 10.94
CA ASP A 62 1.33 3.26 11.34
C ASP A 62 -0.12 2.91 10.99
N GLU A 63 -0.41 1.62 10.79
CA GLU A 63 -1.76 1.15 10.54
C GLU A 63 -2.70 1.54 11.67
N GLN A 64 -3.81 2.17 11.31
CA GLN A 64 -4.79 2.66 12.27
C GLN A 64 -6.17 2.82 11.63
N VAL A 65 -7.21 2.84 12.46
CA VAL A 65 -8.52 3.34 12.07
C VAL A 65 -8.61 4.80 12.52
N LEU A 66 -8.82 5.69 11.57
CA LEU A 66 -8.95 7.12 11.83
C LEU A 66 -10.28 7.44 12.53
N PRO A 67 -10.42 8.62 13.18
CA PRO A 67 -11.61 8.96 13.96
C PRO A 67 -12.94 8.90 13.20
N GLY A 68 -12.94 9.17 11.88
CA GLY A 68 -14.12 9.05 11.00
C GLY A 68 -14.48 7.62 10.62
N GLY A 69 -13.62 6.64 10.91
CA GLY A 69 -13.82 5.22 10.61
C GLY A 69 -13.14 4.75 9.32
N THR A 70 -12.18 5.48 8.79
CA THR A 70 -11.36 5.08 7.65
C THR A 70 -10.11 4.34 8.12
N ALA A 71 -9.87 3.12 7.60
CA ALA A 71 -8.58 2.44 7.81
C ALA A 71 -7.48 3.16 7.04
N TYR A 72 -6.31 3.31 7.67
CA TYR A 72 -5.18 4.01 7.08
C TYR A 72 -3.85 3.30 7.34
N ILE A 73 -3.00 3.29 6.33
CA ILE A 73 -1.57 2.97 6.45
C ILE A 73 -0.78 3.78 5.41
N THR A 74 0.38 4.30 5.82
CA THR A 74 1.23 5.13 4.94
C THR A 74 1.81 4.34 3.77
N ASP A 75 2.24 3.09 3.98
CA ASP A 75 2.72 2.22 2.90
C ASP A 75 2.47 0.74 3.25
N VAL A 76 1.87 0.01 2.33
CA VAL A 76 1.59 -1.42 2.51
C VAL A 76 2.79 -2.31 2.23
N GLY A 77 3.85 -1.76 1.65
CA GLY A 77 5.04 -2.48 1.25
C GLY A 77 4.94 -3.16 -0.12
N MET A 78 5.89 -4.02 -0.39
CA MET A 78 6.07 -4.73 -1.65
C MET A 78 5.73 -6.21 -1.49
N THR A 79 4.93 -6.75 -2.41
CA THR A 79 4.86 -8.18 -2.64
C THR A 79 5.91 -8.56 -3.68
N GLY A 80 6.87 -9.40 -3.29
CA GLY A 80 7.98 -9.80 -4.15
C GLY A 80 9.25 -10.18 -3.39
N PRO A 81 10.42 -10.21 -4.07
CA PRO A 81 11.69 -10.65 -3.50
C PRO A 81 12.25 -9.60 -2.53
N HIS A 82 12.47 -9.98 -1.27
CA HIS A 82 13.00 -9.10 -0.23
C HIS A 82 14.52 -9.17 -0.08
N GLU A 83 15.18 -10.26 -0.50
CA GLU A 83 16.64 -10.25 -0.68
C GLU A 83 17.01 -9.43 -1.92
N SER A 84 16.80 -8.12 -1.85
CA SER A 84 16.83 -7.21 -2.99
C SER A 84 17.04 -5.75 -2.57
N ILE A 85 17.22 -4.87 -3.54
CA ILE A 85 17.02 -3.43 -3.38
C ILE A 85 15.74 -3.07 -4.15
N LEU A 86 14.65 -2.87 -3.43
CA LEU A 86 13.33 -2.56 -4.01
C LEU A 86 12.91 -3.54 -5.11
N GLY A 87 13.19 -4.85 -4.92
CA GLY A 87 12.88 -5.90 -5.89
C GLY A 87 13.97 -6.13 -6.95
N ARG A 88 15.05 -5.37 -6.97
CA ARG A 88 16.16 -5.51 -7.92
C ARG A 88 17.36 -6.21 -7.29
N LYS A 89 18.13 -6.96 -8.10
CA LYS A 89 19.33 -7.66 -7.64
C LYS A 89 20.31 -6.69 -6.97
N ILE A 90 20.69 -6.96 -5.73
CA ILE A 90 21.56 -6.12 -4.89
C ILE A 90 22.84 -5.76 -5.63
N GLN A 91 23.51 -6.76 -6.24
CA GLN A 91 24.80 -6.55 -6.91
C GLN A 91 24.72 -5.55 -8.07
N ASN A 92 23.63 -5.61 -8.86
CA ASN A 92 23.45 -4.70 -10.00
C ASN A 92 23.28 -3.25 -9.52
N VAL A 93 22.43 -3.04 -8.51
CA VAL A 93 22.17 -1.71 -7.93
C VAL A 93 23.44 -1.17 -7.27
N LEU A 94 24.10 -1.97 -6.44
CA LEU A 94 25.33 -1.59 -5.76
C LEU A 94 26.42 -1.20 -6.75
N SER A 95 26.64 -2.02 -7.78
CA SER A 95 27.67 -1.75 -8.79
C SER A 95 27.37 -0.49 -9.60
N ALA A 96 26.11 -0.25 -9.98
CA ALA A 96 25.73 0.97 -10.68
C ALA A 96 25.96 2.21 -9.82
N THR A 97 25.55 2.16 -8.56
CA THR A 97 25.64 3.29 -7.63
C THR A 97 27.10 3.63 -7.30
N THR A 98 27.95 2.62 -7.08
CA THR A 98 29.35 2.84 -6.69
C THR A 98 30.28 3.18 -7.86
N SER A 99 29.98 2.69 -9.06
CA SER A 99 30.81 2.93 -10.25
C SER A 99 30.32 4.11 -11.12
N PHE A 100 29.10 4.61 -10.86
CA PHE A 100 28.41 5.60 -11.68
C PHE A 100 28.24 5.17 -13.16
N ARG A 101 28.27 3.85 -13.43
CA ARG A 101 28.07 3.29 -14.77
C ARG A 101 26.62 2.81 -14.93
N PRO A 102 26.00 2.98 -16.10
CA PRO A 102 24.69 2.42 -16.36
C PRO A 102 24.77 0.88 -16.37
N ILE A 103 24.05 0.24 -15.45
CA ILE A 103 23.93 -1.21 -15.34
C ILE A 103 22.45 -1.55 -15.33
N PRO A 104 21.97 -2.51 -16.16
CA PRO A 104 20.58 -2.97 -16.12
C PRO A 104 20.24 -3.56 -14.75
N PHE A 105 19.06 -3.19 -14.21
CA PHE A 105 18.59 -3.70 -12.93
C PHE A 105 17.70 -4.93 -13.15
N ASP A 106 18.28 -6.11 -13.07
CA ASP A 106 17.52 -7.37 -13.09
C ASP A 106 16.63 -7.50 -11.86
N VAL A 107 15.51 -8.20 -12.02
CA VAL A 107 14.62 -8.56 -10.91
C VAL A 107 15.30 -9.60 -10.03
N ALA A 108 15.25 -9.42 -8.71
CA ALA A 108 15.66 -10.41 -7.73
C ALA A 108 14.64 -11.58 -7.67
N LYS A 109 15.02 -12.69 -7.01
CA LYS A 109 14.17 -13.88 -6.99
C LYS A 109 14.07 -14.55 -5.62
N ASN A 110 14.91 -14.14 -4.66
CA ASN A 110 15.02 -14.79 -3.36
C ASN A 110 14.22 -14.06 -2.28
N ASP A 111 13.82 -14.82 -1.25
CA ASP A 111 13.06 -14.33 -0.12
C ASP A 111 11.77 -13.62 -0.57
N VAL A 112 10.95 -14.34 -1.33
CA VAL A 112 9.67 -13.82 -1.81
C VAL A 112 8.69 -13.74 -0.64
N GLN A 113 8.06 -12.59 -0.49
CA GLN A 113 7.12 -12.32 0.59
C GLN A 113 5.90 -11.57 0.07
N ILE A 114 4.75 -11.83 0.66
CA ILE A 114 3.53 -11.04 0.50
C ILE A 114 3.50 -10.02 1.61
N SER A 115 3.37 -8.74 1.25
CA SER A 115 3.07 -7.66 2.19
C SER A 115 1.73 -7.03 1.86
N GLY A 116 0.95 -6.72 2.87
CA GLY A 116 -0.37 -6.14 2.68
C GLY A 116 -1.09 -5.86 4.00
N VAL A 117 -2.38 -5.61 3.91
CA VAL A 117 -3.25 -5.37 5.07
C VAL A 117 -4.55 -6.15 4.94
N VAL A 118 -5.08 -6.58 6.06
CA VAL A 118 -6.46 -7.06 6.20
C VAL A 118 -7.27 -5.98 6.91
N ILE A 119 -8.41 -5.63 6.34
CA ILE A 119 -9.29 -4.59 6.87
C ILE A 119 -10.64 -5.22 7.17
N GLU A 120 -11.06 -5.14 8.44
CA GLU A 120 -12.39 -5.55 8.89
C GLU A 120 -13.36 -4.37 8.73
N VAL A 121 -14.47 -4.60 8.05
CA VAL A 121 -15.40 -3.54 7.64
C VAL A 121 -16.82 -3.85 8.12
N GLU A 122 -17.54 -2.86 8.63
CA GLU A 122 -18.98 -2.95 8.86
C GLU A 122 -19.74 -2.80 7.52
N PRO A 123 -20.39 -3.86 7.02
CA PRO A 123 -20.96 -3.87 5.67
C PRO A 123 -22.04 -2.81 5.43
N LYS A 124 -22.77 -2.41 6.47
CA LYS A 124 -23.89 -1.47 6.36
C LYS A 124 -23.42 -0.02 6.24
N THR A 125 -22.28 0.29 6.81
CA THR A 125 -21.77 1.67 6.90
C THR A 125 -20.53 1.91 6.07
N GLY A 126 -19.85 0.84 5.64
CA GLY A 126 -18.55 0.91 4.97
C GLY A 126 -17.41 1.36 5.88
N LYS A 127 -17.63 1.53 7.20
CA LYS A 127 -16.59 1.93 8.14
C LYS A 127 -15.69 0.77 8.50
N ALA A 128 -14.41 1.02 8.56
CA ALA A 128 -13.45 0.06 9.06
C ALA A 128 -13.52 -0.03 10.60
N SER A 129 -13.47 -1.25 11.12
CA SER A 129 -13.37 -1.53 12.55
C SER A 129 -11.96 -1.91 12.98
N LYS A 130 -11.16 -2.45 12.03
CA LYS A 130 -9.78 -2.85 12.29
C LYS A 130 -8.97 -2.88 11.00
N ILE A 131 -7.67 -2.62 11.13
CA ILE A 131 -6.67 -2.86 10.10
C ILE A 131 -5.51 -3.62 10.72
N THR A 132 -5.02 -4.64 10.02
CA THR A 132 -3.92 -5.50 10.49
C THR A 132 -2.94 -5.71 9.34
N ARG A 133 -1.66 -5.43 9.56
CA ARG A 133 -0.62 -5.76 8.57
C ARG A 133 -0.42 -7.26 8.48
N ILE A 134 -0.20 -7.73 7.28
CA ILE A 134 0.22 -9.09 7.00
C ILE A 134 1.59 -9.09 6.32
N LYS A 135 2.39 -10.09 6.65
CA LYS A 135 3.65 -10.39 6.01
C LYS A 135 3.83 -11.90 6.01
N ILE A 136 3.79 -12.49 4.83
CA ILE A 136 3.82 -13.95 4.65
C ILE A 136 4.98 -14.26 3.73
N ASN A 137 5.91 -15.10 4.17
CA ASN A 137 7.00 -15.63 3.33
C ASN A 137 6.61 -16.99 2.72
N GLU A 138 7.42 -17.49 1.78
CA GLU A 138 7.18 -18.75 1.07
C GLU A 138 6.92 -19.92 2.03
N ARG A 139 7.75 -20.04 3.09
CA ARG A 139 7.60 -21.13 4.08
C ARG A 139 6.28 -21.04 4.86
N GLN A 140 5.85 -19.83 5.18
CA GLN A 140 4.56 -19.63 5.87
C GLN A 140 3.38 -19.92 4.95
N ALA A 141 3.49 -19.59 3.65
CA ALA A 141 2.47 -19.92 2.67
C ALA A 141 2.32 -21.44 2.50
N GLU A 142 3.43 -22.20 2.40
CA GLU A 142 3.42 -23.66 2.35
C GLU A 142 2.77 -24.30 3.58
N MET A 143 2.98 -23.72 4.77
CA MET A 143 2.36 -24.22 6.02
C MET A 143 0.84 -23.99 6.04
N LEU A 144 0.35 -22.89 5.48
CA LEU A 144 -1.08 -22.59 5.41
C LEU A 144 -1.82 -23.55 4.46
N GLU A 145 -1.19 -23.95 3.35
CA GLU A 145 -1.76 -24.94 2.43
C GLU A 145 -1.93 -26.32 3.08
N LEU A 146 -1.02 -26.71 4.00
CA LEU A 146 -1.08 -28.00 4.69
C LEU A 146 -2.13 -28.06 5.83
N GLU A 147 -2.64 -26.92 6.29
CA GLU A 147 -3.69 -26.88 7.32
C GLU A 147 -5.10 -26.93 6.74
N GLU A 148 -5.27 -26.75 5.41
CA GLU A 148 -6.57 -26.79 4.72
C GLU A 148 -6.92 -28.19 4.17
N ASP A 149 -5.98 -29.15 4.17
CA ASP A 149 -6.17 -30.56 3.76
C ASP A 149 -6.42 -31.47 5.00
#